data_c1a76777f55bb3d198db1d9842c209fd
#
_entry.id   c1a76777f55bb3d198db1d9842c209fd
#
_cell.length_a   1.000
_cell.length_b   1.000
_cell.length_c   1.000
_cell.angle_alpha   90.00
_cell.angle_beta   90.00
_cell.angle_gamma   90.00
#
_symmetry.space_group_name_H-M   'P 1'
#
loop_
_entity.id
_entity.type
_entity.pdbx_description
1 polymer ?
#
loop_
_entity_poly.entity_id
_entity_poly.type
_entity_poly.pdbx_seq_one_letter_code
_entity_poly.pdbx_strand_id
1 'polypeptide(L)'
;LPLPTPSPALYWIGRFRNYLDCLTIPHSVLEWALRWLERNAPTKAEIVLCHHDFRTGNYMVEENKLTGILDWEFAGWSDFHEDIGWFCAKCWRFGRIDKEAGGIGSRETFYQAYESVSERRIDQDTVFYWEVMAHVRWAVIALQQAQRYLSGDEQSLELALTSHLVPTLELEILKMTGKAS
;
A
#
# COMPACT_ATOMS: atom_id res chain seq x y z
N LEU A 1 14.61 14.61 2.15
CA LEU A 1 14.19 13.25 1.78
C LEU A 1 14.83 12.91 0.44
N PRO A 2 15.57 11.78 0.32
CA PRO A 2 16.16 11.37 -0.95
C PRO A 2 15.09 10.93 -1.95
N LEU A 3 15.37 11.14 -3.24
CA LEU A 3 14.53 10.61 -4.31
C LEU A 3 14.71 9.10 -4.42
N PRO A 4 13.63 8.33 -4.66
CA PRO A 4 13.71 6.90 -4.84
C PRO A 4 14.38 6.57 -6.18
N THR A 5 15.37 5.69 -6.16
CA THR A 5 16.12 5.25 -7.35
C THR A 5 16.09 3.74 -7.48
N PRO A 6 15.98 3.19 -8.70
CA PRO A 6 15.91 3.88 -10.01
C PRO A 6 14.53 4.50 -10.31
N SER A 7 13.47 4.08 -9.62
CA SER A 7 12.11 4.64 -9.64
C SER A 7 11.41 4.30 -8.32
N PRO A 8 10.29 4.97 -7.93
CA PRO A 8 9.55 4.63 -6.72
C PRO A 8 9.17 3.15 -6.66
N ALA A 9 8.63 2.62 -7.74
CA ALA A 9 8.21 1.22 -7.83
C ALA A 9 9.38 0.25 -7.60
N LEU A 10 10.48 0.41 -8.34
CA LEU A 10 11.64 -0.47 -8.23
C LEU A 10 12.37 -0.31 -6.88
N TYR A 11 12.35 0.87 -6.30
CA TYR A 11 12.88 1.11 -4.96
C TYR A 11 12.15 0.24 -3.91
N TRP A 12 10.81 0.26 -3.91
CA TRP A 12 10.02 -0.57 -2.98
C TRP A 12 10.20 -2.06 -3.23
N ILE A 13 10.19 -2.50 -4.50
CA ILE A 13 10.43 -3.89 -4.86
C ILE A 13 11.78 -4.38 -4.30
N GLY A 14 12.84 -3.61 -4.50
CA GLY A 14 14.17 -3.94 -3.99
C GLY A 14 14.19 -4.05 -2.47
N ARG A 15 13.56 -3.11 -1.76
CA ARG A 15 13.48 -3.14 -0.30
C ARG A 15 12.73 -4.37 0.23
N PHE A 16 11.59 -4.68 -0.39
CA PHE A 16 10.78 -5.82 0.05
C PHE A 16 11.47 -7.15 -0.25
N ARG A 17 12.11 -7.27 -1.43
CA ARG A 17 12.89 -8.47 -1.77
C ARG A 17 14.05 -8.67 -0.79
N ASN A 18 14.83 -7.65 -0.52
CA ASN A 18 15.91 -7.72 0.46
C ASN A 18 15.42 -8.15 1.85
N TYR A 19 14.25 -7.71 2.28
CA TYR A 19 13.65 -8.17 3.53
C TYR A 19 13.24 -9.64 3.46
N LEU A 20 12.53 -10.06 2.41
CA LEU A 20 12.08 -11.44 2.25
C LEU A 20 13.25 -12.43 2.16
N ASP A 21 14.35 -12.05 1.52
CA ASP A 21 15.57 -12.85 1.41
C ASP A 21 16.26 -13.08 2.77
N CYS A 22 15.99 -12.25 3.77
CA CYS A 22 16.50 -12.44 5.13
C CYS A 22 15.62 -13.39 5.98
N LEU A 23 14.44 -13.77 5.48
CA LEU A 23 13.55 -14.66 6.22
C LEU A 23 13.93 -16.13 6.04
N THR A 24 13.80 -16.92 7.11
CA THR A 24 14.05 -18.37 7.07
C THR A 24 12.96 -19.16 6.37
N ILE A 25 11.74 -18.61 6.33
CA ILE A 25 10.57 -19.23 5.67
C ILE A 25 10.29 -18.48 4.37
N PRO A 26 10.28 -19.16 3.22
CA PRO A 26 10.02 -18.52 1.95
C PRO A 26 8.53 -18.14 1.79
N HIS A 27 8.27 -16.94 1.25
CA HIS A 27 6.94 -16.44 0.94
C HIS A 27 6.72 -16.40 -0.59
N SER A 28 6.39 -17.57 -1.16
CA SER A 28 6.31 -17.77 -2.62
C SER A 28 5.31 -16.84 -3.31
N VAL A 29 4.20 -16.51 -2.66
CA VAL A 29 3.20 -15.59 -3.22
C VAL A 29 3.71 -14.15 -3.24
N LEU A 30 4.42 -13.73 -2.20
CA LEU A 30 5.02 -12.39 -2.17
C LEU A 30 6.13 -12.26 -3.22
N GLU A 31 6.96 -13.29 -3.42
CA GLU A 31 7.96 -13.28 -4.51
C GLU A 31 7.29 -13.27 -5.90
N TRP A 32 6.22 -14.03 -6.09
CA TRP A 32 5.38 -13.94 -7.30
C TRP A 32 4.89 -12.51 -7.54
N ALA A 33 4.37 -11.88 -6.49
CA ALA A 33 3.88 -10.51 -6.54
C ALA A 33 4.99 -9.51 -6.91
N LEU A 34 6.16 -9.62 -6.29
CA LEU A 34 7.31 -8.75 -6.61
C LEU A 34 7.75 -8.89 -8.07
N ARG A 35 7.72 -10.11 -8.63
CA ARG A 35 8.00 -10.33 -10.06
C ARG A 35 6.91 -9.75 -10.97
N TRP A 36 5.66 -9.86 -10.56
CA TRP A 36 4.57 -9.22 -11.30
C TRP A 36 4.72 -7.70 -11.29
N LEU A 37 4.97 -7.11 -10.11
CA LEU A 37 5.21 -5.67 -9.95
C LEU A 37 6.41 -5.18 -10.76
N GLU A 38 7.49 -5.95 -10.81
CA GLU A 38 8.68 -5.61 -11.59
C GLU A 38 8.39 -5.56 -13.09
N ARG A 39 7.59 -6.50 -13.61
CA ARG A 39 7.22 -6.57 -15.03
C ARG A 39 6.21 -5.51 -15.44
N ASN A 40 5.38 -5.06 -14.52
CA ASN A 40 4.31 -4.10 -14.76
C ASN A 40 4.58 -2.71 -14.16
N ALA A 41 5.83 -2.45 -13.76
CA ALA A 41 6.19 -1.18 -13.15
C ALA A 41 5.88 0.00 -14.10
N PRO A 42 5.21 1.06 -13.60
CA PRO A 42 4.93 2.24 -14.41
C PRO A 42 6.22 2.83 -14.97
N THR A 43 6.21 3.12 -16.27
CA THR A 43 7.38 3.71 -16.96
C THR A 43 7.50 5.21 -16.75
N LYS A 44 6.42 5.84 -16.30
CA LYS A 44 6.35 7.27 -15.97
C LYS A 44 5.82 7.42 -14.56
N ALA A 45 6.38 8.36 -13.82
CA ALA A 45 5.94 8.71 -12.47
C ALA A 45 5.99 10.23 -12.33
N GLU A 46 4.93 10.83 -11.80
CA GLU A 46 4.96 12.21 -11.35
C GLU A 46 5.35 12.24 -9.87
N ILE A 47 6.58 12.65 -9.60
CA ILE A 47 7.14 12.61 -8.25
C ILE A 47 6.62 13.76 -7.42
N VAL A 48 5.96 13.42 -6.34
CA VAL A 48 5.42 14.35 -5.33
C VAL A 48 5.80 13.88 -3.92
N LEU A 49 5.53 14.72 -2.93
CA LEU A 49 5.58 14.27 -1.54
C LEU A 49 4.33 13.41 -1.27
N CYS A 50 4.55 12.13 -1.00
CA CYS A 50 3.52 11.17 -0.61
C CYS A 50 3.55 10.94 0.90
N HIS A 51 2.38 10.64 1.45
CA HIS A 51 2.23 10.30 2.87
C HIS A 51 2.73 8.87 3.15
N HIS A 52 2.52 7.96 2.21
CA HIS A 52 2.83 6.53 2.26
C HIS A 52 2.03 5.71 3.29
N ASP A 53 1.16 6.34 4.08
CA ASP A 53 0.18 5.67 4.94
C ASP A 53 -1.14 6.45 5.00
N PHE A 54 -1.56 7.06 3.88
CA PHE A 54 -2.81 7.79 3.81
C PHE A 54 -3.99 6.81 3.79
N ARG A 55 -4.65 6.63 4.92
CA ARG A 55 -5.79 5.72 5.12
C ARG A 55 -6.78 6.29 6.12
N THR A 56 -7.98 5.76 6.12
CA THR A 56 -8.98 6.06 7.16
C THR A 56 -8.41 5.67 8.53
N GLY A 57 -8.36 6.65 9.43
CA GLY A 57 -7.69 6.56 10.73
C GLY A 57 -6.47 7.47 10.86
N ASN A 58 -5.86 7.92 9.73
CA ASN A 58 -4.71 8.84 9.76
C ASN A 58 -5.10 10.27 9.39
N TYR A 59 -6.36 10.64 9.57
CA TYR A 59 -6.82 12.02 9.42
C TYR A 59 -7.94 12.35 10.42
N MET A 60 -8.12 13.64 10.68
CA MET A 60 -9.15 14.16 11.58
C MET A 60 -10.24 14.85 10.77
N VAL A 61 -11.49 14.64 11.21
CA VAL A 61 -12.68 15.27 10.61
C VAL A 61 -13.51 15.90 11.71
N GLU A 62 -13.89 17.16 11.51
CA GLU A 62 -14.78 17.90 12.35
C GLU A 62 -15.84 18.59 11.48
N GLU A 63 -17.12 18.48 11.85
CA GLU A 63 -18.23 19.08 11.10
C GLU A 63 -18.18 18.76 9.57
N ASN A 64 -17.87 17.52 9.22
CA ASN A 64 -17.68 17.05 7.83
C ASN A 64 -16.52 17.75 7.05
N LYS A 65 -15.57 18.35 7.74
CA LYS A 65 -14.38 18.95 7.14
C LYS A 65 -13.15 18.23 7.61
N LEU A 66 -12.22 18.00 6.68
CA LEU A 66 -10.89 17.51 7.02
C LEU A 66 -10.14 18.62 7.77
N THR A 67 -9.75 18.35 9.02
CA THR A 67 -9.08 19.31 9.90
C THR A 67 -7.61 19.01 10.12
N GLY A 68 -7.16 17.79 9.81
CA GLY A 68 -5.75 17.43 9.92
C GLY A 68 -5.44 16.10 9.27
N ILE A 69 -4.20 15.93 8.83
CA ILE A 69 -3.61 14.66 8.38
C ILE A 69 -2.51 14.31 9.37
N LEU A 70 -2.57 13.08 9.88
CA LEU A 70 -1.74 12.58 10.96
C LEU A 70 -0.73 11.54 10.44
N ASP A 71 0.28 11.25 11.24
CA ASP A 71 1.17 10.11 11.05
C ASP A 71 2.05 10.19 9.78
N TRP A 72 2.78 11.28 9.66
CA TRP A 72 3.68 11.59 8.54
C TRP A 72 5.05 10.88 8.61
N GLU A 73 5.23 9.93 9.52
CA GLU A 73 6.53 9.30 9.77
C GLU A 73 7.08 8.54 8.54
N PHE A 74 6.20 8.07 7.64
CA PHE A 74 6.58 7.39 6.42
C PHE A 74 6.68 8.30 5.19
N ALA A 75 6.40 9.61 5.34
CA ALA A 75 6.35 10.53 4.22
C ALA A 75 7.65 10.53 3.39
N GLY A 76 7.50 10.56 2.07
CA GLY A 76 8.61 10.50 1.14
C GLY A 76 8.23 10.90 -0.28
N TRP A 77 9.23 10.97 -1.15
CA TRP A 77 9.01 11.25 -2.57
C TRP A 77 8.57 9.99 -3.30
N SER A 78 7.45 10.06 -4.00
CA SER A 78 6.95 8.96 -4.83
C SER A 78 6.00 9.46 -5.92
N ASP A 79 5.46 8.52 -6.71
CA ASP A 79 4.36 8.76 -7.63
C ASP A 79 3.08 9.06 -6.83
N PHE A 80 2.35 10.11 -7.21
CA PHE A 80 1.10 10.46 -6.52
C PHE A 80 0.05 9.35 -6.52
N HIS A 81 0.09 8.44 -7.47
CA HIS A 81 -0.79 7.27 -7.50
C HIS A 81 -0.53 6.28 -6.35
N GLU A 82 0.65 6.34 -5.69
CA GLU A 82 0.96 5.46 -4.57
C GLU A 82 0.01 5.68 -3.40
N ASP A 83 -0.20 6.93 -2.97
CA ASP A 83 -1.15 7.23 -1.89
C ASP A 83 -2.61 6.93 -2.29
N ILE A 84 -2.96 7.14 -3.56
CA ILE A 84 -4.29 6.79 -4.10
C ILE A 84 -4.49 5.27 -4.06
N GLY A 85 -3.52 4.51 -4.55
CA GLY A 85 -3.55 3.04 -4.52
C GLY A 85 -3.59 2.49 -3.10
N TRP A 86 -2.81 3.06 -2.18
CA TRP A 86 -2.85 2.71 -0.76
C TRP A 86 -4.24 2.94 -0.17
N PHE A 87 -4.83 4.12 -0.37
CA PHE A 87 -6.14 4.47 0.15
C PHE A 87 -7.26 3.60 -0.42
N CYS A 88 -7.19 3.21 -1.69
CA CYS A 88 -8.19 2.38 -2.37
C CYS A 88 -7.99 0.88 -2.16
N ALA A 89 -6.83 0.45 -1.65
CA ALA A 89 -6.52 -0.96 -1.45
C ALA A 89 -7.55 -1.65 -0.56
N LYS A 90 -7.89 -2.88 -0.91
CA LYS A 90 -8.96 -3.64 -0.23
C LYS A 90 -8.69 -3.84 1.26
N CYS A 91 -7.42 -3.97 1.64
CA CYS A 91 -6.99 -4.12 3.03
C CYS A 91 -7.35 -2.92 3.92
N TRP A 92 -7.58 -1.73 3.32
CA TRP A 92 -7.92 -0.50 4.03
C TRP A 92 -9.40 -0.11 3.93
N ARG A 93 -10.27 -1.03 3.48
CA ARG A 93 -11.73 -0.77 3.41
C ARG A 93 -12.48 -1.14 4.68
N PHE A 94 -11.81 -1.65 5.71
CA PHE A 94 -12.39 -1.96 7.03
C PHE A 94 -13.70 -2.76 6.95
N GLY A 95 -13.73 -3.79 6.08
CA GLY A 95 -14.92 -4.62 5.84
C GLY A 95 -15.98 -4.02 4.90
N ARG A 96 -15.84 -2.75 4.51
CA ARG A 96 -16.76 -2.07 3.57
C ARG A 96 -16.28 -2.24 2.13
N ILE A 97 -16.43 -3.46 1.61
CA ILE A 97 -15.96 -3.83 0.27
C ILE A 97 -16.58 -2.96 -0.83
N ASP A 98 -17.83 -2.53 -0.63
CA ASP A 98 -18.59 -1.65 -1.50
C ASP A 98 -18.08 -0.19 -1.53
N LYS A 99 -17.27 0.20 -0.56
CA LYS A 99 -16.69 1.55 -0.41
C LYS A 99 -15.19 1.51 -0.74
N GLU A 100 -14.86 1.58 -2.02
CA GLU A 100 -13.51 1.34 -2.49
C GLU A 100 -12.49 2.42 -2.10
N ALA A 101 -12.93 3.64 -1.83
CA ALA A 101 -12.09 4.71 -1.32
C ALA A 101 -12.08 4.68 0.22
N GLY A 102 -11.07 4.06 0.81
CA GLY A 102 -10.81 4.04 2.25
C GLY A 102 -11.93 3.45 3.13
N GLY A 103 -12.86 2.67 2.54
CA GLY A 103 -14.03 2.15 3.25
C GLY A 103 -15.14 3.19 3.50
N ILE A 104 -15.03 4.40 2.96
CA ILE A 104 -15.94 5.51 3.24
C ILE A 104 -16.72 6.02 2.00
N GLY A 105 -16.15 5.87 0.80
CA GLY A 105 -16.72 6.38 -0.44
C GLY A 105 -16.52 5.48 -1.65
N SER A 106 -17.13 5.85 -2.78
CA SER A 106 -16.85 5.19 -4.04
C SER A 106 -15.53 5.70 -4.62
N ARG A 107 -14.85 4.86 -5.37
CA ARG A 107 -13.64 5.19 -6.11
C ARG A 107 -13.89 6.35 -7.09
N GLU A 108 -15.00 6.27 -7.82
CA GLU A 108 -15.37 7.29 -8.80
C GLU A 108 -15.49 8.69 -8.18
N THR A 109 -16.26 8.82 -7.08
CA THR A 109 -16.43 10.09 -6.39
C THR A 109 -15.10 10.63 -5.87
N PHE A 110 -14.25 9.76 -5.34
CA PHE A 110 -12.93 10.14 -4.85
C PHE A 110 -12.03 10.64 -5.99
N TYR A 111 -11.99 9.94 -7.12
CA TYR A 111 -11.17 10.33 -8.28
C TYR A 111 -11.63 11.67 -8.86
N GLN A 112 -12.94 11.85 -9.06
CA GLN A 112 -13.50 13.12 -9.54
C GLN A 112 -13.13 14.29 -8.63
N ALA A 113 -13.25 14.11 -7.31
CA ALA A 113 -12.88 15.14 -6.35
C ALA A 113 -11.37 15.42 -6.38
N TYR A 114 -10.53 14.39 -6.40
CA TYR A 114 -9.07 14.54 -6.48
C TYR A 114 -8.64 15.29 -7.75
N GLU A 115 -9.14 14.87 -8.91
CA GLU A 115 -8.82 15.49 -10.20
C GLU A 115 -9.28 16.96 -10.28
N SER A 116 -10.42 17.27 -9.66
CA SER A 116 -10.96 18.64 -9.66
C SER A 116 -10.12 19.64 -8.87
N VAL A 117 -9.36 19.16 -7.87
CA VAL A 117 -8.54 20.00 -6.99
C VAL A 117 -7.07 19.99 -7.39
N SER A 118 -6.56 18.84 -7.79
CA SER A 118 -5.12 18.65 -8.07
C SER A 118 -4.71 19.02 -9.49
N GLU A 119 -5.66 19.19 -10.41
CA GLU A 119 -5.44 19.34 -11.85
C GLU A 119 -4.72 18.14 -12.50
N ARG A 120 -4.55 17.04 -11.75
CA ARG A 120 -3.94 15.79 -12.22
C ARG A 120 -4.99 14.84 -12.74
N ARG A 121 -4.61 14.04 -13.73
CA ARG A 121 -5.43 12.93 -14.21
C ARG A 121 -4.98 11.62 -13.59
N ILE A 122 -5.93 10.88 -13.04
CA ILE A 122 -5.67 9.58 -12.45
C ILE A 122 -5.68 8.51 -13.54
N ASP A 123 -4.56 7.82 -13.67
CA ASP A 123 -4.46 6.61 -14.48
C ASP A 123 -4.87 5.39 -13.64
N GLN A 124 -6.00 4.79 -13.99
CA GLN A 124 -6.56 3.67 -13.23
C GLN A 124 -5.67 2.41 -13.26
N ASP A 125 -4.94 2.17 -14.33
CA ASP A 125 -4.01 1.05 -14.42
C ASP A 125 -2.81 1.26 -13.48
N THR A 126 -2.33 2.49 -13.39
CA THR A 126 -1.28 2.87 -12.44
C THR A 126 -1.77 2.77 -11.00
N VAL A 127 -3.02 3.19 -10.71
CA VAL A 127 -3.60 2.99 -9.36
C VAL A 127 -3.72 1.50 -9.03
N PHE A 128 -4.20 0.68 -9.97
CA PHE A 128 -4.28 -0.77 -9.77
C PHE A 128 -2.93 -1.39 -9.46
N TYR A 129 -1.87 -0.97 -10.15
CA TYR A 129 -0.51 -1.35 -9.86
C TYR A 129 -0.14 -1.05 -8.40
N TRP A 130 -0.42 0.18 -7.94
CA TRP A 130 -0.12 0.60 -6.58
C TRP A 130 -1.02 -0.05 -5.53
N GLU A 131 -2.23 -0.47 -5.88
CA GLU A 131 -3.06 -1.32 -5.01
C GLU A 131 -2.44 -2.71 -4.78
N VAL A 132 -1.87 -3.32 -5.83
CA VAL A 132 -1.11 -4.58 -5.67
C VAL A 132 0.10 -4.35 -4.76
N MET A 133 0.84 -3.27 -5.01
CA MET A 133 1.99 -2.88 -4.17
C MET A 133 1.57 -2.65 -2.71
N ALA A 134 0.41 -2.05 -2.47
CA ALA A 134 -0.14 -1.82 -1.13
C ALA A 134 -0.37 -3.13 -0.36
N HIS A 135 -0.92 -4.15 -1.02
CA HIS A 135 -1.12 -5.46 -0.40
C HIS A 135 0.21 -6.15 -0.07
N VAL A 136 1.19 -6.07 -0.98
CA VAL A 136 2.55 -6.60 -0.73
C VAL A 136 3.20 -5.86 0.43
N ARG A 137 3.16 -4.52 0.42
CA ARG A 137 3.72 -3.68 1.49
C ARG A 137 3.11 -4.02 2.84
N TRP A 138 1.77 -4.13 2.91
CA TRP A 138 1.10 -4.48 4.16
C TRP A 138 1.47 -5.89 4.63
N ALA A 139 1.61 -6.87 3.73
CA ALA A 139 2.08 -8.20 4.09
C ALA A 139 3.51 -8.18 4.66
N VAL A 140 4.42 -7.41 4.05
CA VAL A 140 5.79 -7.24 4.56
C VAL A 140 5.78 -6.57 5.94
N ILE A 141 5.01 -5.50 6.13
CA ILE A 141 4.86 -4.84 7.45
C ILE A 141 4.32 -5.83 8.48
N ALA A 142 3.31 -6.62 8.13
CA ALA A 142 2.74 -7.62 9.03
C ALA A 142 3.77 -8.67 9.47
N LEU A 143 4.63 -9.12 8.57
CA LEU A 143 5.75 -10.01 8.88
C LEU A 143 6.78 -9.33 9.81
N GLN A 144 7.12 -8.06 9.54
CA GLN A 144 8.05 -7.29 10.37
C GLN A 144 7.51 -7.09 11.79
N GLN A 145 6.22 -6.80 11.94
CA GLN A 145 5.59 -6.65 13.25
C GLN A 145 5.58 -7.96 14.03
N ALA A 146 5.24 -9.08 13.37
CA ALA A 146 5.32 -10.40 14.00
C ALA A 146 6.75 -10.76 14.43
N GLN A 147 7.75 -10.40 13.63
CA GLN A 147 9.16 -10.62 13.94
C GLN A 147 9.57 -9.88 15.23
N ARG A 148 9.14 -8.63 15.42
CA ARG A 148 9.40 -7.85 16.64
C ARG A 148 8.85 -8.54 17.89
N TYR A 149 7.70 -9.19 17.79
CA TYR A 149 7.16 -10.00 18.88
C TYR A 149 7.99 -11.28 19.12
N LEU A 150 8.35 -12.00 18.06
CA LEU A 150 9.09 -13.26 18.15
C LEU A 150 10.52 -13.06 18.63
N SER A 151 11.18 -11.95 18.31
CA SER A 151 12.51 -11.60 18.81
C SER A 151 12.52 -11.18 20.27
N GLY A 152 11.35 -10.86 20.83
CA GLY A 152 11.21 -10.32 22.19
C GLY A 152 11.46 -8.82 22.32
N ASP A 153 11.65 -8.12 21.18
CA ASP A 153 11.83 -6.66 21.16
C ASP A 153 10.59 -5.91 21.65
N GLU A 154 9.41 -6.49 21.40
CA GLU A 154 8.14 -5.92 21.83
C GLU A 154 7.12 -7.03 22.14
N GLN A 155 6.68 -7.09 23.38
CA GLN A 155 5.69 -8.08 23.84
C GLN A 155 4.27 -7.53 23.67
N SER A 156 3.77 -7.54 22.45
CA SER A 156 2.40 -7.15 22.09
C SER A 156 1.69 -8.30 21.39
N LEU A 157 0.58 -8.76 21.94
CA LEU A 157 -0.26 -9.77 21.29
C LEU A 157 -0.82 -9.25 19.95
N GLU A 158 -1.07 -7.96 19.84
CA GLU A 158 -1.53 -7.33 18.62
C GLU A 158 -0.51 -7.51 17.49
N LEU A 159 0.79 -7.27 17.76
CA LEU A 159 1.87 -7.49 16.80
C LEU A 159 1.98 -8.96 16.40
N ALA A 160 1.85 -9.88 17.36
CA ALA A 160 1.86 -11.31 17.06
C ALA A 160 0.71 -11.72 16.11
N LEU A 161 -0.48 -11.18 16.34
CA LEU A 161 -1.68 -11.50 15.56
C LEU A 161 -1.65 -10.87 14.15
N THR A 162 -0.85 -9.82 13.94
CA THR A 162 -0.76 -9.16 12.63
C THR A 162 -0.31 -10.11 11.52
N SER A 163 0.55 -11.09 11.82
CA SER A 163 0.98 -12.09 10.83
C SER A 163 -0.17 -12.94 10.26
N HIS A 164 -1.28 -13.11 10.99
CA HIS A 164 -2.45 -13.83 10.49
C HIS A 164 -3.16 -13.13 9.33
N LEU A 165 -2.83 -11.85 9.06
CA LEU A 165 -3.32 -11.14 7.88
C LEU A 165 -2.62 -11.56 6.59
N VAL A 166 -1.38 -12.07 6.68
CA VAL A 166 -0.55 -12.39 5.51
C VAL A 166 -1.24 -13.33 4.52
N PRO A 167 -1.83 -14.48 4.94
CA PRO A 167 -2.52 -15.37 3.99
C PRO A 167 -3.70 -14.71 3.27
N THR A 168 -4.42 -13.80 3.96
CA THR A 168 -5.53 -13.05 3.35
C THR A 168 -5.02 -12.06 2.30
N LEU A 169 -3.91 -11.38 2.58
CA LEU A 169 -3.27 -10.45 1.65
C LEU A 169 -2.70 -11.20 0.44
N GLU A 170 -2.05 -12.34 0.66
CA GLU A 170 -1.55 -13.22 -0.40
C GLU A 170 -2.67 -13.71 -1.32
N LEU A 171 -3.80 -14.13 -0.75
CA LEU A 171 -4.97 -14.54 -1.54
C LEU A 171 -5.50 -13.39 -2.41
N GLU A 172 -5.55 -12.16 -1.86
CA GLU A 172 -6.00 -11.01 -2.62
C GLU A 172 -5.02 -10.64 -3.75
N ILE A 173 -3.72 -10.68 -3.47
CA ILE A 173 -2.67 -10.51 -4.49
C ILE A 173 -2.84 -11.51 -5.64
N LEU A 174 -3.04 -12.79 -5.34
CA LEU A 174 -3.26 -13.82 -6.38
C LEU A 174 -4.50 -13.55 -7.21
N LYS A 175 -5.60 -13.08 -6.60
CA LYS A 175 -6.81 -12.70 -7.33
C LYS A 175 -6.59 -11.49 -8.24
N MET A 176 -5.77 -10.55 -7.83
CA MET A 176 -5.46 -9.35 -8.61
C MET A 176 -4.50 -9.66 -9.76
N THR A 177 -3.48 -10.48 -9.51
CA THR A 177 -2.38 -10.73 -10.47
C THR A 177 -2.58 -11.98 -11.32
N GLY A 178 -3.43 -12.92 -10.90
CA GLY A 178 -3.67 -14.20 -11.59
C GLY A 178 -4.71 -14.13 -12.72
N LYS A 179 -5.36 -12.98 -12.95
CA LYS A 179 -6.36 -12.80 -14.02
C LYS A 179 -5.77 -12.36 -15.37
N ALA A 180 -4.46 -12.27 -15.48
CA ALA A 180 -3.81 -11.92 -16.73
C ALA A 180 -3.57 -13.19 -17.56
N SER A 181 -4.55 -13.59 -18.36
CA SER A 181 -4.41 -14.43 -19.55
C SER A 181 -5.54 -14.17 -20.50
#